data_5d9ab78c2370ec03364d92df763d8ab0
#
_entry.id   5d9ab78c2370ec03364d92df763d8ab0
#
_cell.length_a   1.000
_cell.length_b   1.000
_cell.length_c   1.000
_cell.angle_alpha   90.00
_cell.angle_beta   90.00
_cell.angle_gamma   90.00
#
_symmetry.space_group_name_H-M   'P 1'
#
loop_
_entity.id
_entity.type
_entity.pdbx_description
1 polymer ?
#
loop_
_entity_poly.entity_id
_entity_poly.type
_entity_poly.pdbx_seq_one_letter_code
_entity_poly.pdbx_strand_id
1 'polypeptide(L)'
;MRKINVIAMAGSGQRFLDQNYITPKPLIIIKRKPMFYYAAKSLPLSKKIIFICKKQLSFIHKLKFFIKKFFKSRKIIEIRKKTNGQATTCKLASKYLRNDDIVTYGSCDYFYKFNRKQFNQLINSNDLIVFVHKPMKTNIINFKDYGWVKKGKKNAIQKIQCKNKVSKNPKNDFVITGTFTFKNKKIFHHSYKNMVKEIDKINNEYYMDTVAKHAILLKYKVKYILVKNFKSYGTPSELKKND
;
A
#
# COMPACT_ATOMS: atom_id res chain seq x y z
N MET A 1 22.20 0.82 -2.74
CA MET A 1 20.88 1.49 -2.90
C MET A 1 20.20 1.60 -1.54
N ARG A 2 19.64 2.79 -1.22
CA ARG A 2 18.86 2.98 0.01
C ARG A 2 17.48 2.35 -0.15
N LYS A 3 16.97 1.73 0.93
CA LYS A 3 15.58 1.29 1.03
C LYS A 3 14.79 2.31 1.86
N ILE A 4 13.71 2.83 1.30
CA ILE A 4 12.83 3.83 1.92
C ILE A 4 11.40 3.29 1.90
N ASN A 5 10.71 3.39 3.04
CA ASN A 5 9.28 3.07 3.09
C ASN A 5 8.45 4.35 3.09
N VAL A 6 7.33 4.33 2.39
CA VAL A 6 6.35 5.43 2.33
C VAL A 6 5.00 4.88 2.75
N ILE A 7 4.40 5.46 3.77
CA ILE A 7 3.07 5.07 4.26
C ILE A 7 2.09 6.21 4.00
N ALA A 8 1.14 5.96 3.09
CA ALA A 8 0.05 6.86 2.81
C ALA A 8 -1.09 6.62 3.82
N MET A 9 -1.35 7.61 4.68
CA MET A 9 -2.41 7.57 5.69
C MET A 9 -3.20 8.89 5.74
N ALA A 10 -3.49 9.42 4.55
CA ALA A 10 -4.22 10.68 4.36
C ALA A 10 -5.66 10.47 3.87
N GLY A 11 -6.15 9.23 3.84
CA GLY A 11 -7.53 8.90 3.52
C GLY A 11 -8.53 9.47 4.53
N SER A 12 -9.80 9.63 4.13
CA SER A 12 -10.87 10.14 5.02
C SER A 12 -11.16 9.20 6.19
N GLY A 13 -10.99 7.89 5.99
CA GLY A 13 -11.44 6.91 6.98
C GLY A 13 -12.97 6.78 7.03
N GLN A 14 -13.66 7.14 5.97
CA GLN A 14 -15.14 7.30 5.92
C GLN A 14 -15.87 6.11 6.54
N ARG A 15 -15.52 4.87 6.20
CA ARG A 15 -16.15 3.65 6.75
C ARG A 15 -16.10 3.56 8.28
N PHE A 16 -15.12 4.19 8.92
CA PHE A 16 -15.02 4.28 10.38
C PHE A 16 -15.87 5.43 10.93
N LEU A 17 -15.88 6.58 10.23
CA LEU A 17 -16.72 7.72 10.60
C LEU A 17 -18.22 7.35 10.53
N ASP A 18 -18.64 6.63 9.50
CA ASP A 18 -20.01 6.14 9.30
C ASP A 18 -20.48 5.18 10.42
N GLN A 19 -19.56 4.63 11.21
CA GLN A 19 -19.82 3.81 12.39
C GLN A 19 -19.40 4.51 13.70
N ASN A 20 -19.42 5.84 13.71
CA ASN A 20 -19.19 6.69 14.89
C ASN A 20 -17.80 6.51 15.56
N TYR A 21 -16.78 6.08 14.81
CA TYR A 21 -15.42 6.09 15.32
C TYR A 21 -14.87 7.52 15.33
N ILE A 22 -14.69 8.09 16.52
CA ILE A 22 -14.12 9.44 16.71
C ILE A 22 -12.61 9.43 16.41
N THR A 23 -11.91 8.36 16.79
CA THR A 23 -10.47 8.25 16.57
C THR A 23 -10.14 8.05 15.10
N PRO A 24 -9.28 8.91 14.48
CA PRO A 24 -8.85 8.71 13.12
C PRO A 24 -8.22 7.32 12.89
N LYS A 25 -8.57 6.68 11.78
CA LYS A 25 -8.20 5.30 11.47
C LYS A 25 -6.75 4.93 11.79
N PRO A 26 -5.70 5.70 11.41
CA PRO A 26 -4.32 5.31 11.71
C PRO A 26 -4.01 5.21 13.21
N LEU A 27 -4.78 5.92 14.05
CA LEU A 27 -4.58 6.00 15.51
C LEU A 27 -5.43 5.03 16.32
N ILE A 28 -6.32 4.28 15.69
CA ILE A 28 -7.10 3.23 16.36
C ILE A 28 -6.09 2.24 16.97
N ILE A 29 -6.28 1.97 18.27
CA ILE A 29 -5.39 1.09 19.02
C ILE A 29 -5.78 -0.36 18.74
N ILE A 30 -4.79 -1.17 18.39
CA ILE A 30 -4.85 -2.61 18.18
C ILE A 30 -3.79 -3.21 19.11
N LYS A 31 -4.16 -4.10 20.02
CA LYS A 31 -3.20 -4.76 20.93
C LYS A 31 -2.14 -3.80 21.50
N ARG A 32 -2.58 -2.70 22.12
CA ARG A 32 -1.76 -1.67 22.79
C ARG A 32 -0.94 -0.73 21.91
N LYS A 33 -1.04 -0.81 20.57
CA LYS A 33 -0.32 0.09 19.65
C LYS A 33 -1.24 0.60 18.54
N PRO A 34 -0.98 1.81 17.97
CA PRO A 34 -1.82 2.32 16.90
C PRO A 34 -1.70 1.48 15.63
N MET A 35 -2.80 1.40 14.87
CA MET A 35 -2.94 0.60 13.64
C MET A 35 -1.75 0.79 12.69
N PHE A 36 -1.35 2.04 12.42
CA PHE A 36 -0.24 2.33 11.50
C PHE A 36 1.11 1.73 11.95
N TYR A 37 1.30 1.47 13.24
CA TYR A 37 2.52 0.83 13.75
C TYR A 37 2.68 -0.58 13.19
N TYR A 38 1.61 -1.37 13.22
CA TYR A 38 1.64 -2.74 12.70
C TYR A 38 1.85 -2.78 11.20
N ALA A 39 1.17 -1.87 10.47
CA ALA A 39 1.37 -1.72 9.03
C ALA A 39 2.83 -1.38 8.69
N ALA A 40 3.42 -0.41 9.39
CA ALA A 40 4.81 -0.02 9.20
C ALA A 40 5.79 -1.17 9.50
N LYS A 41 5.52 -1.99 10.53
CA LYS A 41 6.34 -3.16 10.89
C LYS A 41 6.22 -4.33 9.92
N SER A 42 5.15 -4.39 9.14
CA SER A 42 4.95 -5.39 8.08
C SER A 42 5.77 -5.10 6.83
N LEU A 43 6.21 -3.86 6.62
CA LEU A 43 6.99 -3.49 5.44
C LEU A 43 8.43 -4.04 5.46
N PRO A 44 9.11 -4.11 4.30
CA PRO A 44 10.53 -4.44 4.25
C PRO A 44 11.38 -3.52 5.13
N LEU A 45 12.52 -4.02 5.61
CA LEU A 45 13.46 -3.19 6.38
C LEU A 45 13.94 -2.01 5.53
N SER A 46 13.93 -0.83 6.13
CA SER A 46 14.32 0.41 5.46
C SER A 46 15.14 1.32 6.37
N LYS A 47 16.00 2.16 5.76
CA LYS A 47 16.78 3.16 6.49
C LYS A 47 15.89 4.32 7.00
N LYS A 48 14.77 4.59 6.34
CA LYS A 48 13.87 5.72 6.66
C LYS A 48 12.44 5.39 6.29
N ILE A 49 11.49 5.90 7.07
CA ILE A 49 10.06 5.84 6.77
C ILE A 49 9.52 7.25 6.57
N ILE A 50 8.76 7.45 5.49
CA ILE A 50 8.05 8.68 5.19
C ILE A 50 6.56 8.44 5.45
N PHE A 51 5.98 9.19 6.35
CA PHE A 51 4.55 9.15 6.66
C PHE A 51 3.85 10.34 6.00
N ILE A 52 2.77 10.10 5.26
CA ILE A 52 1.98 11.15 4.63
C ILE A 52 0.60 11.17 5.28
N CYS A 53 0.24 12.26 5.94
CA CYS A 53 -1.00 12.39 6.70
C CYS A 53 -1.69 13.72 6.44
N LYS A 54 -2.98 13.82 6.76
CA LYS A 54 -3.72 15.09 6.73
C LYS A 54 -3.27 16.00 7.86
N LYS A 55 -3.03 17.28 7.56
CA LYS A 55 -2.74 18.31 8.57
C LYS A 55 -3.94 18.57 9.48
N GLN A 56 -5.17 18.46 8.95
CA GLN A 56 -6.43 18.75 9.63
C GLN A 56 -6.99 17.60 10.47
N LEU A 57 -6.20 16.55 10.73
CA LEU A 57 -6.63 15.53 11.69
C LEU A 57 -6.66 16.15 13.09
N SER A 58 -7.79 16.06 13.77
CA SER A 58 -7.97 16.54 15.16
C SER A 58 -6.92 15.99 16.13
N PHE A 59 -6.32 14.84 15.78
CA PHE A 59 -5.30 14.16 16.57
C PHE A 59 -3.89 14.21 15.95
N ILE A 60 -3.58 15.23 15.13
CA ILE A 60 -2.27 15.29 14.42
C ILE A 60 -1.08 15.28 15.41
N HIS A 61 -1.22 15.95 16.55
CA HIS A 61 -0.18 15.97 17.59
C HIS A 61 0.06 14.57 18.17
N LYS A 62 -1.01 13.83 18.48
CA LYS A 62 -0.95 12.44 18.96
C LYS A 62 -0.31 11.52 17.91
N LEU A 63 -0.66 11.70 16.63
CA LEU A 63 -0.06 10.96 15.53
C LEU A 63 1.45 11.21 15.42
N LYS A 64 1.87 12.49 15.45
CA LYS A 64 3.29 12.88 15.44
C LYS A 64 4.04 12.32 16.65
N PHE A 65 3.44 12.35 17.83
CA PHE A 65 4.02 11.76 19.03
C PHE A 65 4.29 10.27 18.85
N PHE A 66 3.31 9.47 18.42
CA PHE A 66 3.53 8.04 18.19
C PHE A 66 4.54 7.76 17.08
N ILE A 67 4.52 8.52 15.99
CA ILE A 67 5.53 8.36 14.93
C ILE A 67 6.93 8.61 15.50
N LYS A 68 7.11 9.69 16.28
CA LYS A 68 8.39 9.99 16.94
C LYS A 68 8.81 8.90 17.91
N LYS A 69 7.88 8.38 18.72
CA LYS A 69 8.13 7.34 19.70
C LYS A 69 8.59 6.03 19.07
N PHE A 70 7.99 5.61 17.96
CA PHE A 70 8.24 4.27 17.41
C PHE A 70 9.24 4.22 16.26
N PHE A 71 9.52 5.34 15.60
CA PHE A 71 10.36 5.38 14.40
C PHE A 71 11.43 6.47 14.51
N LYS A 72 12.69 6.07 14.74
CA LYS A 72 13.82 7.02 14.88
C LYS A 72 14.09 7.75 13.56
N SER A 73 14.28 7.02 12.46
CA SER A 73 14.55 7.60 11.13
C SER A 73 13.25 7.76 10.35
N ARG A 74 12.67 8.97 10.41
CA ARG A 74 11.36 9.30 9.85
C ARG A 74 11.32 10.65 9.16
N LYS A 75 10.31 10.82 8.28
CA LYS A 75 9.85 12.11 7.75
C LYS A 75 8.33 12.12 7.82
N ILE A 76 7.73 13.23 8.19
CA ILE A 76 6.28 13.43 8.15
C ILE A 76 5.99 14.48 7.09
N ILE A 77 5.07 14.15 6.18
CA ILE A 77 4.53 15.07 5.16
C ILE A 77 3.08 15.32 5.54
N GLU A 78 2.75 16.56 5.81
CA GLU A 78 1.39 16.99 6.10
C GLU A 78 0.76 17.57 4.85
N ILE A 79 -0.43 17.08 4.49
CA ILE A 79 -1.20 17.61 3.37
C ILE A 79 -2.45 18.32 3.87
N ARG A 80 -2.75 19.48 3.27
CA ARG A 80 -3.93 20.29 3.63
C ARG A 80 -5.17 19.82 2.88
N LYS A 81 -5.06 19.44 1.62
CA LYS A 81 -6.15 19.04 0.73
C LYS A 81 -6.11 17.55 0.44
N LYS A 82 -7.29 16.93 0.23
CA LYS A 82 -7.40 15.56 -0.28
C LYS A 82 -6.73 15.50 -1.66
N THR A 83 -5.98 14.43 -1.89
CA THR A 83 -5.39 14.14 -3.21
C THR A 83 -6.33 13.25 -4.03
N ASN A 84 -6.09 13.18 -5.34
CA ASN A 84 -6.85 12.34 -6.26
C ASN A 84 -6.43 10.86 -6.15
N GLY A 85 -6.47 10.30 -4.92
CA GLY A 85 -6.20 8.89 -4.65
C GLY A 85 -4.83 8.59 -4.05
N GLN A 86 -4.65 7.32 -3.68
CA GLN A 86 -3.46 6.84 -2.96
C GLN A 86 -2.17 7.06 -3.76
N ALA A 87 -2.17 6.80 -5.06
CA ALA A 87 -0.99 6.96 -5.90
C ALA A 87 -0.51 8.42 -5.95
N THR A 88 -1.45 9.37 -6.06
CA THR A 88 -1.13 10.81 -5.99
C THR A 88 -0.59 11.21 -4.63
N THR A 89 -1.14 10.66 -3.55
CA THR A 89 -0.59 10.85 -2.19
C THR A 89 0.85 10.34 -2.12
N CYS A 90 1.10 9.11 -2.58
CA CYS A 90 2.43 8.49 -2.59
C CYS A 90 3.46 9.32 -3.38
N LYS A 91 3.05 9.93 -4.50
CA LYS A 91 3.91 10.78 -5.33
C LYS A 91 4.50 11.97 -4.54
N LEU A 92 3.82 12.47 -3.53
CA LEU A 92 4.32 13.59 -2.71
C LEU A 92 5.63 13.26 -1.99
N ALA A 93 5.92 11.98 -1.73
CA ALA A 93 7.20 11.55 -1.15
C ALA A 93 8.39 11.76 -2.10
N SER A 94 8.15 11.89 -3.40
CA SER A 94 9.19 11.87 -4.43
C SER A 94 10.26 12.94 -4.27
N LYS A 95 9.93 14.10 -3.70
CA LYS A 95 10.89 15.18 -3.41
C LYS A 95 11.90 14.83 -2.31
N TYR A 96 11.64 13.76 -1.53
CA TYR A 96 12.54 13.27 -0.47
C TYR A 96 13.27 11.98 -0.86
N LEU A 97 13.09 11.51 -2.10
CA LEU A 97 13.66 10.29 -2.64
C LEU A 97 14.74 10.60 -3.67
N ARG A 98 15.83 9.85 -3.65
CA ARG A 98 16.82 9.81 -4.72
C ARG A 98 16.33 8.93 -5.87
N ASN A 99 16.89 9.11 -7.05
CA ASN A 99 16.47 8.36 -8.23
C ASN A 99 16.72 6.85 -8.12
N ASP A 100 17.75 6.46 -7.36
CA ASP A 100 18.19 5.09 -7.14
C ASP A 100 17.62 4.43 -5.86
N ASP A 101 16.80 5.16 -5.07
CA ASP A 101 16.18 4.58 -3.88
C ASP A 101 15.22 3.45 -4.25
N ILE A 102 15.35 2.30 -3.58
CA ILE A 102 14.32 1.26 -3.55
C ILE A 102 13.19 1.78 -2.66
N VAL A 103 11.99 1.91 -3.22
CA VAL A 103 10.88 2.54 -2.52
C VAL A 103 9.74 1.55 -2.33
N THR A 104 9.38 1.30 -1.07
CA THR A 104 8.17 0.54 -0.72
C THR A 104 7.05 1.49 -0.32
N TYR A 105 5.96 1.44 -1.05
CA TYR A 105 4.72 2.14 -0.71
C TYR A 105 3.77 1.17 -0.01
N GLY A 106 3.17 1.62 1.09
CA GLY A 106 2.19 0.85 1.86
C GLY A 106 1.06 1.71 2.39
N SER A 107 -0.02 1.07 2.79
CA SER A 107 -1.12 1.70 3.53
C SER A 107 -0.90 1.58 5.05
N CYS A 108 -1.81 2.11 5.85
CA CYS A 108 -1.69 2.15 7.32
C CYS A 108 -2.52 1.09 8.05
N ASP A 109 -3.17 0.18 7.33
CA ASP A 109 -4.28 -0.64 7.83
C ASP A 109 -4.16 -2.14 7.56
N TYR A 110 -2.96 -2.63 7.27
CA TYR A 110 -2.69 -4.05 7.06
C TYR A 110 -1.53 -4.54 7.92
N PHE A 111 -1.65 -5.78 8.36
CA PHE A 111 -0.56 -6.52 9.00
C PHE A 111 -0.34 -7.83 8.26
N TYR A 112 0.93 -8.20 8.04
CA TYR A 112 1.31 -9.48 7.46
C TYR A 112 2.78 -9.80 7.73
N LYS A 113 3.16 -11.06 7.48
CA LYS A 113 4.56 -11.53 7.43
C LYS A 113 4.89 -12.00 6.03
N PHE A 114 6.16 -11.92 5.64
CA PHE A 114 6.65 -12.44 4.35
C PHE A 114 8.08 -12.95 4.48
N ASN A 115 8.52 -13.73 3.50
CA ASN A 115 9.89 -14.23 3.45
C ASN A 115 10.84 -13.13 2.97
N ARG A 116 11.66 -12.61 3.89
CA ARG A 116 12.60 -11.50 3.62
C ARG A 116 13.72 -11.90 2.67
N LYS A 117 14.22 -13.16 2.73
CA LYS A 117 15.24 -13.68 1.81
C LYS A 117 14.69 -13.70 0.39
N GLN A 118 13.51 -14.27 0.18
CA GLN A 118 12.81 -14.27 -1.11
C GLN A 118 12.57 -12.84 -1.64
N PHE A 119 12.11 -11.93 -0.78
CA PHE A 119 11.91 -10.53 -1.15
C PHE A 119 13.21 -9.89 -1.67
N ASN A 120 14.33 -10.06 -0.97
CA ASN A 120 15.60 -9.49 -1.38
C ASN A 120 16.07 -10.06 -2.73
N GLN A 121 15.90 -11.36 -2.96
CA GLN A 121 16.20 -11.98 -4.26
C GLN A 121 15.33 -11.41 -5.38
N LEU A 122 14.01 -11.28 -5.13
CA LEU A 122 13.08 -10.74 -6.11
C LEU A 122 13.39 -9.29 -6.49
N ILE A 123 13.62 -8.40 -5.51
CA ILE A 123 13.82 -6.97 -5.79
C ILE A 123 15.16 -6.68 -6.45
N ASN A 124 16.16 -7.53 -6.27
CA ASN A 124 17.46 -7.38 -6.93
C ASN A 124 17.38 -7.61 -8.45
N SER A 125 16.52 -8.51 -8.91
CA SER A 125 16.40 -8.94 -10.32
C SER A 125 15.13 -8.44 -11.04
N ASN A 126 14.23 -7.74 -10.34
CA ASN A 126 12.98 -7.26 -10.91
C ASN A 126 12.72 -5.79 -10.58
N ASP A 127 11.83 -5.16 -11.31
CA ASP A 127 11.56 -3.72 -11.27
C ASP A 127 10.49 -3.34 -10.25
N LEU A 128 9.50 -4.22 -10.05
CA LEU A 128 8.39 -4.02 -9.12
C LEU A 128 8.00 -5.34 -8.46
N ILE A 129 7.85 -5.30 -7.13
CA ILE A 129 7.30 -6.40 -6.34
C ILE A 129 5.98 -5.97 -5.75
N VAL A 130 4.92 -6.72 -6.05
CA VAL A 130 3.56 -6.55 -5.51
C VAL A 130 3.34 -7.57 -4.41
N PHE A 131 2.94 -7.12 -3.22
CA PHE A 131 2.64 -8.00 -2.10
C PHE A 131 1.19 -8.47 -2.20
N VAL A 132 0.99 -9.78 -2.14
CA VAL A 132 -0.32 -10.40 -2.34
C VAL A 132 -0.63 -11.47 -1.28
N HIS A 133 -1.90 -11.73 -1.05
CA HIS A 133 -2.36 -12.85 -0.23
C HIS A 133 -3.36 -13.73 -1.01
N LYS A 134 -3.60 -14.95 -0.51
CA LYS A 134 -4.65 -15.81 -1.04
C LYS A 134 -6.03 -15.20 -0.75
N PRO A 135 -6.99 -15.27 -1.66
CA PRO A 135 -8.31 -14.69 -1.44
C PRO A 135 -9.03 -15.38 -0.28
N MET A 136 -9.69 -14.58 0.54
CA MET A 136 -10.63 -15.04 1.58
C MET A 136 -12.07 -14.93 1.04
N LYS A 137 -13.04 -15.59 1.69
CA LYS A 137 -14.47 -15.50 1.32
C LYS A 137 -14.93 -14.03 1.20
N THR A 138 -14.55 -13.19 2.16
CA THR A 138 -14.89 -11.76 2.17
C THR A 138 -14.34 -11.00 0.96
N ASN A 139 -13.12 -11.33 0.48
CA ASN A 139 -12.57 -10.71 -0.71
C ASN A 139 -13.35 -11.08 -1.97
N ILE A 140 -13.82 -12.33 -2.06
CA ILE A 140 -14.58 -12.83 -3.21
C ILE A 140 -15.95 -12.16 -3.27
N ILE A 141 -16.64 -12.04 -2.12
CA ILE A 141 -17.94 -11.37 -2.01
C ILE A 141 -17.80 -9.87 -2.33
N ASN A 142 -16.87 -9.19 -1.68
CA ASN A 142 -16.65 -7.74 -1.80
C ASN A 142 -15.49 -7.43 -2.77
N PHE A 143 -15.45 -8.08 -3.93
CA PHE A 143 -14.32 -8.00 -4.86
C PHE A 143 -13.99 -6.57 -5.31
N LYS A 144 -14.99 -5.68 -5.35
CA LYS A 144 -14.84 -4.26 -5.71
C LYS A 144 -14.07 -3.43 -4.68
N ASP A 145 -13.76 -3.97 -3.51
CA ASP A 145 -12.97 -3.28 -2.49
C ASP A 145 -11.46 -3.50 -2.64
N TYR A 146 -11.05 -4.45 -3.49
CA TYR A 146 -9.67 -4.95 -3.56
C TYR A 146 -9.07 -4.86 -4.96
N GLY A 147 -7.74 -4.80 -5.01
CA GLY A 147 -6.98 -5.06 -6.23
C GLY A 147 -6.69 -6.56 -6.39
N TRP A 148 -6.72 -7.04 -7.62
CA TRP A 148 -6.58 -8.44 -7.97
C TRP A 148 -5.43 -8.70 -8.93
N VAL A 149 -4.78 -9.86 -8.75
CA VAL A 149 -3.64 -10.30 -9.56
C VAL A 149 -3.92 -11.69 -10.14
N LYS A 150 -3.85 -11.82 -11.46
CA LYS A 150 -3.75 -13.10 -12.14
C LYS A 150 -2.29 -13.55 -12.11
N LYS A 151 -2.02 -14.64 -11.39
CA LYS A 151 -0.68 -15.20 -11.25
C LYS A 151 -0.21 -15.90 -12.51
N GLY A 152 1.09 -15.78 -12.80
CA GLY A 152 1.82 -16.55 -13.80
C GLY A 152 2.86 -17.47 -13.16
N LYS A 153 3.67 -18.12 -14.01
CA LYS A 153 4.79 -18.97 -13.58
C LYS A 153 5.90 -18.14 -12.93
N LYS A 154 6.70 -18.75 -12.04
CA LYS A 154 7.88 -18.13 -11.39
C LYS A 154 7.58 -16.74 -10.78
N ASN A 155 6.48 -16.62 -10.04
CA ASN A 155 6.01 -15.38 -9.39
C ASN A 155 5.69 -14.22 -10.37
N ALA A 156 5.54 -14.47 -11.67
CA ALA A 156 5.13 -13.45 -12.62
C ALA A 156 3.69 -13.02 -12.40
N ILE A 157 3.39 -11.78 -12.75
CA ILE A 157 2.02 -11.26 -12.81
C ILE A 157 1.61 -11.17 -14.26
N GLN A 158 0.51 -11.86 -14.62
CA GLN A 158 -0.07 -11.80 -15.96
C GLN A 158 -0.96 -10.58 -16.13
N LYS A 159 -1.76 -10.26 -15.13
CA LYS A 159 -2.73 -9.16 -15.17
C LYS A 159 -2.98 -8.60 -13.78
N ILE A 160 -3.20 -7.29 -13.69
CA ILE A 160 -3.69 -6.59 -12.50
C ILE A 160 -5.00 -5.91 -12.86
N GLN A 161 -5.97 -6.00 -11.93
CA GLN A 161 -7.22 -5.25 -11.99
C GLN A 161 -7.45 -4.58 -10.63
N CYS A 162 -7.70 -3.29 -10.67
CA CYS A 162 -8.10 -2.52 -9.50
C CYS A 162 -9.63 -2.60 -9.37
N LYS A 163 -10.13 -3.01 -8.20
CA LYS A 163 -11.56 -3.07 -7.88
C LYS A 163 -12.40 -3.90 -8.87
N ASN A 164 -11.78 -4.86 -9.51
CA ASN A 164 -12.45 -5.78 -10.42
C ASN A 164 -11.75 -7.13 -10.45
N LYS A 165 -12.49 -8.21 -10.73
CA LYS A 165 -11.94 -9.57 -10.86
C LYS A 165 -11.02 -9.66 -12.08
N VAL A 166 -9.91 -10.39 -11.96
CA VAL A 166 -8.95 -10.59 -13.06
C VAL A 166 -9.26 -11.84 -13.88
N SER A 167 -10.09 -12.77 -13.33
CA SER A 167 -10.52 -14.02 -14.00
C SER A 167 -11.94 -14.37 -13.61
N LYS A 168 -12.52 -15.37 -14.34
CA LYS A 168 -13.84 -15.93 -14.01
C LYS A 168 -13.83 -16.69 -12.68
N ASN A 169 -12.68 -17.27 -12.28
CA ASN A 169 -12.54 -17.99 -11.01
C ASN A 169 -11.54 -17.26 -10.08
N PRO A 170 -12.01 -16.27 -9.27
CA PRO A 170 -11.16 -15.47 -8.40
C PRO A 170 -10.53 -16.25 -7.24
N LYS A 171 -10.98 -17.48 -6.94
CA LYS A 171 -10.35 -18.36 -5.94
C LYS A 171 -8.92 -18.75 -6.32
N ASN A 172 -8.61 -18.78 -7.62
CA ASN A 172 -7.29 -19.11 -8.15
C ASN A 172 -6.36 -17.92 -8.32
N ASP A 173 -6.86 -16.72 -8.11
CA ASP A 173 -6.12 -15.46 -8.22
C ASP A 173 -5.52 -15.04 -6.87
N PHE A 174 -4.88 -13.89 -6.83
CA PHE A 174 -4.39 -13.29 -5.59
C PHE A 174 -4.99 -11.90 -5.39
N VAL A 175 -5.07 -11.50 -4.11
CA VAL A 175 -5.52 -10.17 -3.69
C VAL A 175 -4.32 -9.33 -3.29
N ILE A 176 -4.27 -8.07 -3.74
CA ILE A 176 -3.21 -7.13 -3.42
C ILE A 176 -3.36 -6.64 -1.98
N THR A 177 -2.26 -6.62 -1.22
CA THR A 177 -2.24 -6.14 0.17
C THR A 177 -2.20 -4.61 0.30
N GLY A 178 -2.11 -3.88 -0.82
CA GLY A 178 -1.84 -2.44 -0.81
C GLY A 178 -0.35 -2.08 -0.61
N THR A 179 0.57 -3.05 -0.77
CA THR A 179 2.01 -2.81 -0.66
C THR A 179 2.72 -3.11 -1.97
N PHE A 180 3.60 -2.17 -2.37
CA PHE A 180 4.33 -2.20 -3.63
C PHE A 180 5.77 -1.74 -3.41
N THR A 181 6.76 -2.52 -3.87
CA THR A 181 8.17 -2.09 -3.84
C THR A 181 8.70 -1.91 -5.24
N PHE A 182 9.06 -0.69 -5.57
CA PHE A 182 9.72 -0.32 -6.82
C PHE A 182 11.23 -0.34 -6.60
N LYS A 183 11.97 -0.92 -7.56
CA LYS A 183 13.44 -1.02 -7.53
C LYS A 183 14.11 0.36 -7.50
N ASN A 184 13.45 1.35 -8.07
CA ASN A 184 13.88 2.74 -7.98
C ASN A 184 12.69 3.72 -8.17
N LYS A 185 12.91 4.98 -7.79
CA LYS A 185 11.90 6.04 -7.92
C LYS A 185 11.48 6.28 -9.38
N LYS A 186 12.39 6.12 -10.36
CA LYS A 186 12.11 6.39 -11.79
C LYS A 186 11.01 5.48 -12.32
N ILE A 187 11.02 4.18 -11.95
CA ILE A 187 10.00 3.20 -12.36
C ILE A 187 8.62 3.62 -11.87
N PHE A 188 8.50 3.98 -10.57
CA PHE A 188 7.25 4.50 -10.02
C PHE A 188 6.77 5.74 -10.78
N HIS A 189 7.65 6.71 -11.01
CA HIS A 189 7.30 7.95 -11.71
C HIS A 189 6.85 7.71 -13.14
N HIS A 190 7.55 6.85 -13.89
CA HIS A 190 7.22 6.53 -15.27
C HIS A 190 5.84 5.85 -15.34
N SER A 191 5.61 4.83 -14.52
CA SER A 191 4.31 4.14 -14.43
C SER A 191 3.18 5.07 -13.99
N TYR A 192 3.42 5.94 -13.01
CA TYR A 192 2.47 6.94 -12.56
C TYR A 192 2.14 7.97 -13.66
N LYS A 193 3.15 8.49 -14.38
CA LYS A 193 2.93 9.44 -15.48
C LYS A 193 2.10 8.81 -16.59
N ASN A 194 2.40 7.56 -16.97
CA ASN A 194 1.64 6.84 -17.99
C ASN A 194 0.18 6.65 -17.55
N MET A 195 -0.07 6.23 -16.31
CA MET A 195 -1.43 6.11 -15.76
C MET A 195 -2.20 7.45 -15.81
N VAL A 196 -1.54 8.57 -15.50
CA VAL A 196 -2.17 9.90 -15.52
C VAL A 196 -2.44 10.34 -16.95
N LYS A 197 -1.52 10.09 -17.89
CA LYS A 197 -1.69 10.38 -19.32
C LYS A 197 -2.90 9.65 -19.92
N GLU A 198 -3.06 8.38 -19.58
CA GLU A 198 -4.18 7.55 -20.04
C GLU A 198 -5.47 7.79 -19.23
N ILE A 199 -5.47 8.72 -18.25
CA ILE A 199 -6.61 9.04 -17.38
C ILE A 199 -7.20 7.77 -16.72
N ASP A 200 -6.37 6.75 -16.44
CA ASP A 200 -6.80 5.46 -15.89
C ASP A 200 -7.14 5.58 -14.40
N LYS A 201 -8.32 6.15 -14.13
CA LYS A 201 -8.90 6.37 -12.80
C LYS A 201 -9.97 5.33 -12.51
N ILE A 202 -10.09 4.97 -11.24
CA ILE A 202 -11.20 4.18 -10.72
C ILE A 202 -11.92 5.04 -9.67
N ASN A 203 -13.23 5.26 -9.83
CA ASN A 203 -14.01 6.13 -8.96
C ASN A 203 -13.36 7.53 -8.77
N ASN A 204 -12.88 8.14 -9.85
CA ASN A 204 -12.18 9.43 -9.86
C ASN A 204 -10.87 9.48 -9.06
N GLU A 205 -10.30 8.34 -8.69
CA GLU A 205 -9.05 8.26 -7.93
C GLU A 205 -7.98 7.45 -8.67
N TYR A 206 -6.71 7.82 -8.48
CA TYR A 206 -5.54 7.09 -8.96
C TYR A 206 -5.04 6.12 -7.88
N TYR A 207 -5.11 4.80 -8.16
CA TYR A 207 -4.71 3.74 -7.25
C TYR A 207 -3.29 3.23 -7.52
N MET A 208 -2.63 2.70 -6.49
CA MET A 208 -1.33 2.05 -6.65
C MET A 208 -1.41 0.76 -7.47
N ASP A 209 -2.54 0.06 -7.42
CA ASP A 209 -2.82 -1.12 -8.26
C ASP A 209 -2.76 -0.75 -9.74
N THR A 210 -3.33 0.41 -10.11
CA THR A 210 -3.32 0.94 -11.47
C THR A 210 -1.90 1.36 -11.88
N VAL A 211 -1.11 1.96 -10.98
CA VAL A 211 0.31 2.22 -11.24
C VAL A 211 1.06 0.92 -11.56
N ALA A 212 0.80 -0.15 -10.80
CA ALA A 212 1.43 -1.45 -11.05
C ALA A 212 0.95 -2.08 -12.38
N LYS A 213 -0.31 -1.89 -12.77
CA LYS A 213 -0.82 -2.25 -14.12
C LYS A 213 -0.02 -1.53 -15.22
N HIS A 214 0.19 -0.21 -15.07
CA HIS A 214 0.97 0.57 -16.04
C HIS A 214 2.45 0.19 -16.05
N ALA A 215 3.04 -0.29 -14.95
CA ALA A 215 4.37 -0.87 -14.96
C ALA A 215 4.45 -2.11 -15.88
N ILE A 216 3.42 -2.97 -15.87
CA ILE A 216 3.34 -4.12 -16.78
C ILE A 216 3.21 -3.65 -18.25
N LEU A 217 2.33 -2.68 -18.54
CA LEU A 217 2.14 -2.13 -19.87
C LEU A 217 3.45 -1.54 -20.44
N LEU A 218 4.24 -0.92 -19.59
CA LEU A 218 5.57 -0.38 -19.92
C LEU A 218 6.69 -1.43 -19.95
N LYS A 219 6.34 -2.74 -19.92
CA LYS A 219 7.27 -3.87 -19.99
C LYS A 219 8.27 -3.99 -18.83
N TYR A 220 8.02 -3.37 -17.69
CA TYR A 220 8.81 -3.60 -16.50
C TYR A 220 8.63 -5.03 -15.98
N LYS A 221 9.70 -5.58 -15.36
CA LYS A 221 9.67 -6.92 -14.75
C LYS A 221 8.91 -6.87 -13.42
N VAL A 222 7.62 -7.20 -13.46
CA VAL A 222 6.73 -7.18 -12.29
C VAL A 222 6.52 -8.59 -11.75
N LYS A 223 6.78 -8.76 -10.46
CA LYS A 223 6.62 -10.02 -9.73
C LYS A 223 5.75 -9.82 -8.50
N TYR A 224 5.18 -10.91 -8.00
CA TYR A 224 4.51 -10.89 -6.71
C TYR A 224 5.32 -11.63 -5.64
N ILE A 225 5.06 -11.25 -4.38
CA ILE A 225 5.45 -12.03 -3.20
C ILE A 225 4.20 -12.37 -2.38
N LEU A 226 4.06 -13.67 -2.05
CA LEU A 226 2.94 -14.13 -1.25
C LEU A 226 3.23 -13.87 0.23
N VAL A 227 2.32 -13.16 0.89
CA VAL A 227 2.41 -12.90 2.33
C VAL A 227 1.69 -13.99 3.14
N LYS A 228 2.05 -14.09 4.42
CA LYS A 228 1.45 -14.99 5.41
C LYS A 228 0.80 -14.16 6.52
N ASN A 229 -0.18 -14.75 7.23
CA ASN A 229 -0.84 -14.12 8.38
C ASN A 229 -1.39 -12.73 8.07
N PHE A 230 -1.97 -12.57 6.86
CA PHE A 230 -2.56 -11.29 6.46
C PHE A 230 -3.78 -10.97 7.33
N LYS A 231 -3.77 -9.77 7.88
CA LYS A 231 -4.87 -9.16 8.63
C LYS A 231 -5.17 -7.80 8.05
N SER A 232 -6.42 -7.58 7.65
CA SER A 232 -6.93 -6.28 7.27
C SER A 232 -7.60 -5.60 8.46
N TYR A 233 -7.38 -4.31 8.59
CA TYR A 233 -8.07 -3.41 9.51
C TYR A 233 -8.71 -2.25 8.74
N GLY A 234 -9.01 -2.49 7.45
CA GLY A 234 -9.52 -1.49 6.50
C GLY A 234 -10.92 -1.00 6.80
N THR A 235 -11.72 -1.84 7.48
CA THR A 235 -13.09 -1.56 7.88
C THR A 235 -13.33 -1.90 9.36
N PRO A 236 -14.37 -1.34 10.01
CA PRO A 236 -14.73 -1.71 11.38
C PRO A 236 -14.99 -3.20 11.59
N SER A 237 -15.63 -3.86 10.63
CA SER A 237 -15.89 -5.31 10.69
C SER A 237 -14.59 -6.13 10.62
N GLU A 238 -13.65 -5.74 9.75
CA GLU A 238 -12.33 -6.39 9.69
C GLU A 238 -11.50 -6.12 10.96
N LEU A 239 -11.61 -4.91 11.53
CA LEU A 239 -10.98 -4.56 12.80
C LEU A 239 -11.48 -5.50 13.91
N LYS A 240 -12.81 -5.59 14.13
CA LYS A 240 -13.42 -6.46 15.16
C LYS A 240 -13.01 -7.93 15.00
N LYS A 241 -12.88 -8.41 13.76
CA LYS A 241 -12.49 -9.80 13.47
C LYS A 241 -11.02 -10.09 13.77
N ASN A 242 -10.13 -9.11 13.62
CA ASN A 242 -8.67 -9.32 13.62
C ASN A 242 -7.94 -8.75 14.85
N ASP A 243 -8.64 -8.01 15.72
CA ASP A 243 -8.12 -7.50 16.99
C ASP A 243 -8.15 -8.59 18.08
#